data_59a4fa1ac094de6cf93a45b4776fccac
#
_entry.id   59a4fa1ac094de6cf93a45b4776fccac
#
_cell.length_a   1.000
_cell.length_b   1.000
_cell.length_c   1.000
_cell.angle_alpha   90.00
_cell.angle_beta   90.00
_cell.angle_gamma   90.00
#
_symmetry.space_group_name_H-M   'P 1'
#
loop_
_entity.id
_entity.type
_entity.pdbx_description
1 polymer ?
#
loop_
_entity_poly.entity_id
_entity_poly.type
_entity_poly.pdbx_seq_one_letter_code
_entity_poly.pdbx_strand_id
1 'polypeptide(L)'
;FQAEAMSETFPAAGPVKTKILGEATKEKEDAALRVKTDMNYELTEVMVEYRPEHERLLYSLGLAGSAFKKVYYDPNMGRQTALYIPAEDVIVPYGASNIESAERVTHVMRKTKNEVIKLQAAGFYREVDLGEPVSFFTDIEEAKAEQSGISLTSDDRYTIFEVHADLIIDGVNGEDEDDAFQIAKPY
;
A
#
# COMPACT_ATOMS: atom_id res chain seq x y z
N PHE A 1 -22.45 -2.22 -8.01
CA PHE A 1 -21.63 -2.42 -6.80
C PHE A 1 -20.67 -1.25 -6.55
N GLN A 2 -19.71 -0.96 -7.46
CA GLN A 2 -18.68 0.08 -7.25
C GLN A 2 -19.30 1.46 -6.96
N ALA A 3 -20.23 1.93 -7.76
CA ALA A 3 -20.86 3.24 -7.59
C ALA A 3 -21.63 3.36 -6.27
N GLU A 4 -22.33 2.31 -5.87
CA GLU A 4 -23.07 2.25 -4.61
C GLU A 4 -22.11 2.21 -3.41
N ALA A 5 -21.11 1.31 -3.43
CA ALA A 5 -20.09 1.23 -2.41
C ALA A 5 -19.30 2.56 -2.27
N MET A 6 -19.03 3.23 -3.39
CA MET A 6 -18.36 4.53 -3.39
C MET A 6 -19.21 5.60 -2.73
N SER A 7 -20.54 5.64 -2.98
CA SER A 7 -21.44 6.61 -2.36
C SER A 7 -21.59 6.41 -0.85
N GLU A 8 -21.45 5.17 -0.37
CA GLU A 8 -21.52 4.85 1.05
C GLU A 8 -20.20 5.09 1.79
N THR A 9 -19.08 4.72 1.17
CA THR A 9 -17.74 4.82 1.79
C THR A 9 -17.10 6.19 1.64
N PHE A 10 -17.48 6.94 0.60
CA PHE A 10 -16.98 8.29 0.34
C PHE A 10 -18.13 9.28 0.06
N PRO A 11 -19.01 9.52 1.04
CA PRO A 11 -20.13 10.43 0.88
C PRO A 11 -19.66 11.88 0.73
N ALA A 12 -20.53 12.75 0.19
CA ALA A 12 -20.24 14.17 -0.01
C ALA A 12 -19.87 14.93 1.29
N ALA A 13 -20.34 14.44 2.43
CA ALA A 13 -20.02 15.01 3.77
C ALA A 13 -18.63 14.60 4.29
N GLY A 14 -17.87 13.84 3.49
CA GLY A 14 -16.56 13.27 3.84
C GLY A 14 -16.65 11.84 4.39
N PRO A 15 -15.61 11.05 4.18
CA PRO A 15 -15.57 9.63 4.58
C PRO A 15 -15.46 9.40 6.09
N VAL A 16 -14.99 10.39 6.85
CA VAL A 16 -14.71 10.23 8.27
C VAL A 16 -15.90 10.69 9.13
N LYS A 17 -16.31 9.81 10.04
CA LYS A 17 -17.30 10.10 11.10
C LYS A 17 -16.63 9.81 12.43
N THR A 18 -16.80 10.72 13.40
CA THR A 18 -16.30 10.54 14.76
C THR A 18 -17.42 10.07 15.68
N LYS A 19 -17.08 9.22 16.65
CA LYS A 19 -17.97 8.75 17.69
C LYS A 19 -17.28 8.88 19.04
N ILE A 20 -17.96 9.53 19.99
CA ILE A 20 -17.46 9.66 21.35
C ILE A 20 -17.79 8.37 22.10
N LEU A 21 -16.79 7.76 22.73
CA LEU A 21 -16.94 6.62 23.61
C LEU A 21 -17.03 7.10 25.05
N GLY A 22 -18.00 6.59 25.80
CA GLY A 22 -18.28 6.97 27.17
C GLY A 22 -19.12 8.25 27.27
N GLU A 23 -18.95 9.00 28.37
CA GLU A 23 -19.73 10.22 28.66
C GLU A 23 -19.35 11.35 27.71
N ALA A 24 -20.35 11.92 27.05
CA ALA A 24 -20.18 13.07 26.15
C ALA A 24 -20.09 14.35 26.99
N THR A 25 -18.96 15.06 26.84
CA THR A 25 -18.77 16.40 27.39
C THR A 25 -18.57 17.37 26.23
N LYS A 26 -18.87 18.64 26.44
CA LYS A 26 -18.71 19.67 25.41
C LYS A 26 -17.29 19.72 24.85
N GLU A 27 -16.28 19.56 25.71
CA GLU A 27 -14.87 19.52 25.28
C GLU A 27 -14.56 18.34 24.34
N LYS A 28 -15.14 17.16 24.63
CA LYS A 28 -15.00 15.98 23.77
C LYS A 28 -15.75 16.14 22.45
N GLU A 29 -16.90 16.79 22.45
CA GLU A 29 -17.66 17.09 21.24
C GLU A 29 -16.89 18.06 20.34
N ASP A 30 -16.34 19.13 20.90
CA ASP A 30 -15.52 20.09 20.17
C ASP A 30 -14.24 19.45 19.64
N ALA A 31 -13.59 18.56 20.40
CA ALA A 31 -12.43 17.81 19.97
C ALA A 31 -12.78 16.82 18.83
N ALA A 32 -13.89 16.09 18.95
CA ALA A 32 -14.36 15.16 17.93
C ALA A 32 -14.69 15.87 16.61
N LEU A 33 -15.26 17.09 16.68
CA LEU A 33 -15.55 17.89 15.51
C LEU A 33 -14.25 18.34 14.81
N ARG A 34 -13.24 18.80 15.58
CA ARG A 34 -11.94 19.18 15.01
C ARG A 34 -11.27 18.00 14.32
N VAL A 35 -11.20 16.83 14.98
CA VAL A 35 -10.62 15.61 14.40
C VAL A 35 -11.36 15.19 13.13
N LYS A 36 -12.70 15.21 13.15
CA LYS A 36 -13.50 14.92 11.96
C LYS A 36 -13.18 15.85 10.80
N THR A 37 -13.09 17.16 11.07
CA THR A 37 -12.83 18.17 10.04
C THR A 37 -11.42 18.00 9.45
N ASP A 38 -10.42 17.83 10.31
CA ASP A 38 -9.03 17.66 9.94
C ASP A 38 -8.81 16.39 9.11
N MET A 39 -9.31 15.25 9.59
CA MET A 39 -9.19 13.98 8.86
C MET A 39 -9.92 13.99 7.51
N ASN A 40 -11.08 14.64 7.42
CA ASN A 40 -11.76 14.78 6.14
C ASN A 40 -10.97 15.67 5.18
N TYR A 41 -10.42 16.79 5.66
CA TYR A 41 -9.55 17.65 4.87
C TYR A 41 -8.32 16.90 4.35
N GLU A 42 -7.67 16.10 5.22
CA GLU A 42 -6.52 15.28 4.86
C GLU A 42 -6.87 14.30 3.73
N LEU A 43 -7.99 13.57 3.84
CA LEU A 43 -8.40 12.56 2.87
C LEU A 43 -8.99 13.12 1.58
N THR A 44 -9.50 14.34 1.56
CA THR A 44 -10.15 14.93 0.38
C THR A 44 -9.29 15.95 -0.35
N GLU A 45 -8.46 16.70 0.38
CA GLU A 45 -7.71 17.83 -0.18
C GLU A 45 -6.19 17.56 -0.22
N VAL A 46 -5.63 16.94 0.82
CA VAL A 46 -4.20 16.67 0.91
C VAL A 46 -3.83 15.40 0.17
N MET A 47 -4.55 14.31 0.45
CA MET A 47 -4.36 13.02 -0.21
C MET A 47 -5.20 12.93 -1.48
N VAL A 48 -4.86 13.69 -2.50
CA VAL A 48 -5.62 13.77 -3.76
C VAL A 48 -5.77 12.43 -4.47
N GLU A 49 -4.84 11.50 -4.23
CA GLU A 49 -4.86 10.13 -4.75
C GLU A 49 -5.86 9.22 -4.01
N TYR A 50 -6.26 9.55 -2.78
CA TYR A 50 -7.06 8.65 -1.94
C TYR A 50 -8.37 8.22 -2.61
N ARG A 51 -9.11 9.17 -3.17
CA ARG A 51 -10.39 8.91 -3.82
C ARG A 51 -10.25 8.07 -5.09
N PRO A 52 -9.41 8.42 -6.08
CA PRO A 52 -9.23 7.59 -7.28
C PRO A 52 -8.66 6.19 -6.97
N GLU A 53 -7.76 6.08 -6.01
CA GLU A 53 -7.23 4.77 -5.59
C GLU A 53 -8.29 3.93 -4.86
N HIS A 54 -9.17 4.57 -4.10
CA HIS A 54 -10.32 3.89 -3.48
C HIS A 54 -11.36 3.42 -4.52
N GLU A 55 -11.58 4.22 -5.54
CA GLU A 55 -12.47 3.88 -6.66
C GLU A 55 -11.94 2.67 -7.44
N ARG A 56 -10.64 2.64 -7.73
CA ARG A 56 -9.98 1.48 -8.35
C ARG A 56 -10.09 0.22 -7.50
N LEU A 57 -9.88 0.36 -6.19
CA LEU A 57 -10.01 -0.74 -5.24
C LEU A 57 -11.41 -1.35 -5.29
N LEU A 58 -12.45 -0.53 -5.20
CA LEU A 58 -13.84 -1.00 -5.22
C LEU A 58 -14.22 -1.63 -6.56
N TYR A 59 -13.69 -1.10 -7.68
CA TYR A 59 -13.89 -1.69 -8.99
C TYR A 59 -13.28 -3.10 -9.07
N SER A 60 -12.01 -3.22 -8.67
CA SER A 60 -11.29 -4.50 -8.70
C SER A 60 -11.84 -5.50 -7.70
N LEU A 61 -12.30 -5.05 -6.53
CA LEU A 61 -12.91 -5.91 -5.53
C LEU A 61 -14.16 -6.60 -6.06
N GLY A 62 -15.00 -5.89 -6.82
CA GLY A 62 -16.19 -6.45 -7.44
C GLY A 62 -15.90 -7.47 -8.55
N LEU A 63 -14.75 -7.35 -9.22
CA LEU A 63 -14.33 -8.22 -10.32
C LEU A 63 -13.51 -9.42 -9.83
N ALA A 64 -12.47 -9.15 -9.06
CA ALA A 64 -11.47 -10.15 -8.64
C ALA A 64 -11.76 -10.79 -7.29
N GLY A 65 -12.72 -10.25 -6.52
CA GLY A 65 -13.06 -10.74 -5.17
C GLY A 65 -12.06 -10.32 -4.08
N SER A 66 -10.87 -9.83 -4.46
CA SER A 66 -9.84 -9.36 -3.54
C SER A 66 -9.16 -8.12 -4.07
N ALA A 67 -8.86 -7.18 -3.19
CA ALA A 67 -8.13 -5.96 -3.50
C ALA A 67 -7.43 -5.46 -2.23
N PHE A 68 -6.29 -4.84 -2.38
CA PHE A 68 -5.47 -4.38 -1.26
C PHE A 68 -5.25 -2.87 -1.33
N LYS A 69 -5.09 -2.27 -0.17
CA LYS A 69 -4.70 -0.87 -0.04
C LYS A 69 -3.48 -0.78 0.84
N LYS A 70 -2.42 -0.15 0.34
CA LYS A 70 -1.23 0.16 1.10
C LYS A 70 -1.29 1.62 1.55
N VAL A 71 -1.17 1.82 2.85
CA VAL A 71 -1.09 3.14 3.46
C VAL A 71 0.26 3.28 4.13
N TYR A 72 1.01 4.33 3.77
CA TYR A 72 2.33 4.58 4.32
C TYR A 72 2.65 6.08 4.31
N TYR A 73 3.67 6.47 5.04
CA TYR A 73 4.19 7.83 4.99
C TYR A 73 5.25 7.92 3.89
N ASP A 74 5.05 8.82 2.94
CA ASP A 74 6.03 9.08 1.88
C ASP A 74 6.93 10.27 2.29
N PRO A 75 8.22 10.01 2.59
CA PRO A 75 9.14 11.06 3.01
C PRO A 75 9.42 12.09 1.91
N ASN A 76 9.27 11.73 0.64
CA ASN A 76 9.48 12.67 -0.47
C ASN A 76 8.31 13.66 -0.60
N MET A 77 7.09 13.19 -0.30
CA MET A 77 5.89 14.02 -0.28
C MET A 77 5.66 14.68 1.08
N GLY A 78 6.31 14.19 2.14
CA GLY A 78 6.14 14.68 3.51
C GLY A 78 4.75 14.42 4.10
N ARG A 79 4.01 13.43 3.57
CA ARG A 79 2.63 13.11 3.98
C ARG A 79 2.30 11.63 3.84
N GLN A 80 1.18 11.24 4.41
CA GLN A 80 0.62 9.92 4.17
C GLN A 80 0.15 9.78 2.73
N THR A 81 0.25 8.55 2.23
CA THR A 81 -0.16 8.15 0.88
C THR A 81 -0.91 6.83 0.95
N ALA A 82 -1.96 6.71 0.16
CA ALA A 82 -2.75 5.49 0.04
C ALA A 82 -2.78 5.04 -1.42
N LEU A 83 -2.31 3.81 -1.67
CA LEU A 83 -2.26 3.22 -3.00
C LEU A 83 -3.11 1.96 -3.05
N TYR A 84 -3.82 1.78 -4.14
CA TYR A 84 -4.44 0.51 -4.50
C TYR A 84 -3.37 -0.46 -5.00
N ILE A 85 -3.43 -1.69 -4.54
CA ILE A 85 -2.57 -2.78 -5.01
C ILE A 85 -3.46 -3.91 -5.53
N PRO A 86 -3.29 -4.33 -6.79
CA PRO A 86 -3.97 -5.49 -7.34
C PRO A 86 -3.63 -6.76 -6.56
N ALA A 87 -4.56 -7.70 -6.50
CA ALA A 87 -4.32 -8.97 -5.82
C ALA A 87 -3.17 -9.78 -6.44
N GLU A 88 -2.92 -9.60 -7.73
CA GLU A 88 -1.81 -10.23 -8.47
C GLU A 88 -0.42 -9.74 -8.03
N ASP A 89 -0.33 -8.55 -7.45
CA ASP A 89 0.92 -7.96 -6.95
C ASP A 89 1.16 -8.21 -5.45
N VAL A 90 0.28 -8.98 -4.79
CA VAL A 90 0.43 -9.34 -3.39
C VAL A 90 0.61 -10.84 -3.23
N ILE A 91 1.75 -11.25 -2.69
CA ILE A 91 2.07 -12.65 -2.46
C ILE A 91 2.03 -12.93 -0.96
N VAL A 92 1.19 -13.88 -0.57
CA VAL A 92 1.07 -14.38 0.80
C VAL A 92 1.28 -15.89 0.83
N PRO A 93 1.71 -16.50 1.95
CA PRO A 93 1.80 -17.95 2.07
C PRO A 93 0.45 -18.63 1.85
N TYR A 94 0.47 -19.79 1.20
CA TYR A 94 -0.76 -20.53 0.87
C TYR A 94 -1.64 -20.86 2.09
N GLY A 95 -1.02 -21.09 3.24
CA GLY A 95 -1.72 -21.39 4.49
C GLY A 95 -2.22 -20.19 5.29
N ALA A 96 -1.97 -18.95 4.83
CA ALA A 96 -2.36 -17.75 5.55
C ALA A 96 -3.88 -17.55 5.46
N SER A 97 -4.55 -17.45 6.60
CA SER A 97 -5.98 -17.17 6.69
C SER A 97 -6.31 -15.67 6.57
N ASN A 98 -5.38 -14.81 6.96
CA ASN A 98 -5.47 -13.35 6.83
C ASN A 98 -4.07 -12.73 6.77
N ILE A 99 -3.99 -11.44 6.46
CA ILE A 99 -2.72 -10.71 6.36
C ILE A 99 -2.04 -10.55 7.72
N GLU A 100 -2.81 -10.36 8.78
CA GLU A 100 -2.28 -10.10 10.13
C GLU A 100 -1.55 -11.31 10.71
N SER A 101 -2.04 -12.53 10.40
CA SER A 101 -1.43 -13.78 10.84
C SER A 101 -0.47 -14.40 9.83
N ALA A 102 -0.25 -13.75 8.69
CA ALA A 102 0.65 -14.23 7.67
C ALA A 102 2.11 -14.01 8.10
N GLU A 103 2.92 -15.07 8.11
CA GLU A 103 4.35 -15.00 8.43
C GLU A 103 5.13 -14.09 7.46
N ARG A 104 4.59 -13.93 6.25
CA ARG A 104 5.19 -13.08 5.21
C ARG A 104 4.11 -12.49 4.32
N VAL A 105 4.24 -11.20 4.01
CA VAL A 105 3.49 -10.52 2.97
C VAL A 105 4.48 -9.85 2.02
N THR A 106 4.36 -10.10 0.74
CA THR A 106 5.26 -9.53 -0.27
C THR A 106 4.45 -8.70 -1.26
N HIS A 107 4.85 -7.46 -1.46
CA HIS A 107 4.33 -6.58 -2.51
C HIS A 107 5.33 -6.55 -3.67
N VAL A 108 4.85 -6.91 -4.86
CA VAL A 108 5.63 -6.89 -6.10
C VAL A 108 5.46 -5.53 -6.76
N MET A 109 6.55 -4.82 -6.96
CA MET A 109 6.55 -3.50 -7.61
C MET A 109 7.40 -3.51 -8.86
N ARG A 110 6.96 -2.78 -9.87
CA ARG A 110 7.75 -2.54 -11.09
C ARG A 110 8.16 -1.08 -11.15
N LYS A 111 9.46 -0.82 -11.18
CA LYS A 111 10.03 0.52 -11.20
C LYS A 111 10.98 0.70 -12.37
N THR A 112 10.90 1.85 -13.00
CA THR A 112 11.86 2.23 -14.06
C THR A 112 13.24 2.50 -13.46
N LYS A 113 14.29 2.39 -14.28
CA LYS A 113 15.68 2.71 -13.88
C LYS A 113 15.78 4.11 -13.25
N ASN A 114 15.09 5.08 -13.83
CA ASN A 114 15.10 6.46 -13.32
C ASN A 114 14.44 6.60 -11.93
N GLU A 115 13.34 5.88 -11.70
CA GLU A 115 12.68 5.87 -10.37
C GLU A 115 13.57 5.25 -9.30
N VAL A 116 14.26 4.16 -9.64
CA VAL A 116 15.18 3.50 -8.70
C VAL A 116 16.35 4.41 -8.37
N ILE A 117 16.98 5.04 -9.37
CA ILE A 117 18.07 6.00 -9.16
C ILE A 117 17.63 7.18 -8.28
N LYS A 118 16.43 7.73 -8.50
CA LYS A 118 15.87 8.79 -7.65
C LYS A 118 15.70 8.35 -6.20
N LEU A 119 15.22 7.14 -5.98
CA LEU A 119 15.04 6.59 -4.62
C LEU A 119 16.38 6.27 -3.94
N GLN A 120 17.39 5.85 -4.70
CA GLN A 120 18.75 5.69 -4.20
C GLN A 120 19.37 7.04 -3.83
N ALA A 121 19.26 8.05 -4.71
CA ALA A 121 19.75 9.39 -4.46
C ALA A 121 19.07 10.07 -3.25
N ALA A 122 17.78 9.76 -3.02
CA ALA A 122 17.03 10.21 -1.84
C ALA A 122 17.38 9.44 -0.56
N GLY A 123 18.24 8.40 -0.64
CA GLY A 123 18.60 7.55 0.50
C GLY A 123 17.50 6.59 0.96
N PHE A 124 16.43 6.45 0.18
CA PHE A 124 15.36 5.50 0.47
C PHE A 124 15.76 4.07 0.13
N TYR A 125 16.45 3.88 -1.00
CA TYR A 125 17.08 2.62 -1.36
C TYR A 125 18.59 2.71 -1.16
N ARG A 126 19.19 1.55 -0.86
CA ARG A 126 20.64 1.43 -0.81
C ARG A 126 21.23 1.69 -2.20
N GLU A 127 22.35 2.39 -2.25
CA GLU A 127 23.10 2.60 -3.48
C GLU A 127 23.83 1.30 -3.86
N VAL A 128 23.24 0.59 -4.81
CA VAL A 128 23.75 -0.67 -5.38
C VAL A 128 23.57 -0.62 -6.89
N ASP A 129 24.57 -1.08 -7.62
CA ASP A 129 24.41 -1.29 -9.05
C ASP A 129 23.54 -2.53 -9.31
N LEU A 130 22.36 -2.30 -9.90
CA LEU A 130 21.39 -3.36 -10.20
C LEU A 130 21.59 -3.98 -11.59
N GLY A 131 22.58 -3.51 -12.37
CA GLY A 131 22.76 -3.93 -13.74
C GLY A 131 21.61 -3.49 -14.66
N GLU A 132 21.40 -4.22 -15.74
CA GLU A 132 20.28 -3.95 -16.66
C GLU A 132 19.01 -4.66 -16.18
N PRO A 133 17.84 -4.01 -16.32
CA PRO A 133 16.57 -4.62 -15.92
C PRO A 133 16.25 -5.82 -16.81
N VAL A 134 15.75 -6.89 -16.17
CA VAL A 134 15.28 -8.09 -16.88
C VAL A 134 13.76 -8.10 -16.81
N SER A 135 13.12 -8.00 -17.96
CA SER A 135 11.65 -8.05 -18.04
C SER A 135 11.20 -9.49 -17.97
N PHE A 136 10.40 -9.79 -16.96
CA PHE A 136 9.63 -11.02 -16.87
C PHE A 136 8.16 -10.68 -17.02
N PHE A 137 7.50 -11.30 -17.98
CA PHE A 137 6.06 -11.25 -18.06
C PHE A 137 5.48 -12.46 -17.31
N THR A 138 4.43 -12.21 -16.56
CA THR A 138 3.67 -13.28 -15.93
C THR A 138 2.68 -13.87 -16.94
N ASP A 139 2.28 -15.13 -16.76
CA ASP A 139 1.26 -15.79 -17.60
C ASP A 139 -0.03 -14.96 -17.69
N ILE A 140 -0.36 -14.22 -16.61
CA ILE A 140 -1.52 -13.34 -16.56
C ILE A 140 -1.35 -12.12 -17.48
N GLU A 141 -0.16 -11.55 -17.53
CA GLU A 141 0.12 -10.41 -18.42
C GLU A 141 0.15 -10.84 -19.88
N GLU A 142 0.71 -12.00 -20.17
CA GLU A 142 0.69 -12.58 -21.49
C GLU A 142 -0.75 -12.85 -21.96
N ALA A 143 -1.58 -13.46 -21.12
CA ALA A 143 -2.99 -13.69 -21.41
C ALA A 143 -3.78 -12.39 -21.61
N LYS A 144 -3.55 -11.36 -20.78
CA LYS A 144 -4.18 -10.04 -20.95
C LYS A 144 -3.77 -9.36 -22.24
N ALA A 145 -2.49 -9.43 -22.59
CA ALA A 145 -1.96 -8.85 -23.83
C ALA A 145 -2.52 -9.56 -25.07
N GLU A 146 -2.57 -10.88 -25.06
CA GLU A 146 -3.17 -11.69 -26.13
C GLU A 146 -4.65 -11.35 -26.30
N GLN A 147 -5.42 -11.27 -25.20
CA GLN A 147 -6.83 -10.92 -25.24
C GLN A 147 -7.05 -9.50 -25.76
N SER A 148 -6.14 -8.58 -25.49
CA SER A 148 -6.19 -7.18 -25.92
C SER A 148 -5.60 -6.97 -27.33
N GLY A 149 -5.01 -8.00 -27.95
CA GLY A 149 -4.33 -7.91 -29.24
C GLY A 149 -3.06 -7.03 -29.20
N ILE A 150 -2.43 -6.89 -28.03
CA ILE A 150 -1.24 -6.08 -27.80
C ILE A 150 -0.03 -7.00 -27.70
N SER A 151 1.04 -6.68 -28.43
CA SER A 151 2.31 -7.37 -28.27
C SER A 151 3.02 -6.83 -27.02
N LEU A 152 3.41 -7.72 -26.11
CA LEU A 152 4.24 -7.36 -24.99
C LEU A 152 5.62 -6.96 -25.47
N THR A 153 6.03 -5.75 -25.11
CA THR A 153 7.39 -5.25 -25.32
C THR A 153 8.02 -5.04 -23.95
N SER A 154 9.31 -5.42 -23.84
CA SER A 154 10.08 -5.09 -22.63
C SER A 154 9.96 -3.61 -22.31
N ASP A 155 9.53 -3.28 -21.10
CA ASP A 155 9.43 -1.90 -20.64
C ASP A 155 10.63 -1.50 -19.76
N ASP A 156 11.68 -2.32 -19.74
CA ASP A 156 12.95 -2.08 -19.02
C ASP A 156 12.75 -1.67 -17.56
N ARG A 157 11.83 -2.34 -16.86
CA ARG A 157 11.54 -2.11 -15.44
C ARG A 157 12.19 -3.16 -14.56
N TYR A 158 12.64 -2.71 -13.40
CA TYR A 158 13.06 -3.61 -12.32
C TYR A 158 11.85 -4.12 -11.57
N THR A 159 11.82 -5.42 -11.33
CA THR A 159 10.88 -6.03 -10.39
C THR A 159 11.47 -5.97 -8.99
N ILE A 160 10.79 -5.27 -8.09
CA ILE A 160 11.21 -5.06 -6.70
C ILE A 160 10.21 -5.76 -5.79
N PHE A 161 10.72 -6.54 -4.86
CA PHE A 161 9.92 -7.20 -3.85
C PHE A 161 10.08 -6.44 -2.53
N GLU A 162 8.97 -5.90 -2.04
CA GLU A 162 8.90 -5.37 -0.68
C GLU A 162 8.33 -6.46 0.22
N VAL A 163 9.16 -6.99 1.10
CA VAL A 163 8.83 -8.14 1.93
C VAL A 163 8.67 -7.72 3.37
N HIS A 164 7.50 -7.99 3.94
CA HIS A 164 7.24 -7.91 5.37
C HIS A 164 7.16 -9.34 5.90
N ALA A 165 8.06 -9.71 6.79
CA ALA A 165 8.16 -11.07 7.28
C ALA A 165 8.70 -11.11 8.71
N ASP A 166 8.28 -12.13 9.45
CA ASP A 166 8.90 -12.48 10.72
C ASP A 166 10.19 -13.23 10.46
N LEU A 167 11.31 -12.67 10.88
CA LEU A 167 12.62 -13.24 10.65
C LEU A 167 13.31 -13.55 11.97
N ILE A 168 13.92 -14.73 12.05
CA ILE A 168 14.88 -15.07 13.11
C ILE A 168 16.25 -14.56 12.64
N ILE A 169 16.79 -13.58 13.34
CA ILE A 169 18.11 -13.02 13.06
C ILE A 169 19.09 -13.60 14.05
N ASP A 170 20.15 -14.30 13.56
CA ASP A 170 21.20 -14.85 14.40
C ASP A 170 21.91 -13.73 15.17
N GLY A 171 21.99 -13.86 16.50
CA GLY A 171 22.62 -12.88 17.39
C GLY A 171 21.66 -11.83 17.97
N VAL A 172 20.40 -11.81 17.56
CA VAL A 172 19.35 -11.06 18.23
C VAL A 172 18.63 -12.02 19.15
N ASN A 173 19.09 -12.16 20.38
CA ASN A 173 18.41 -12.90 21.40
C ASN A 173 17.27 -12.01 21.92
N GLY A 174 16.04 -12.43 21.78
CA GLY A 174 14.87 -11.72 22.27
C GLY A 174 14.74 -11.73 23.81
N GLU A 175 15.86 -11.50 24.51
CA GLU A 175 15.89 -11.37 25.96
C GLU A 175 15.53 -9.96 26.43
N ASP A 176 15.64 -8.96 25.54
CA ASP A 176 15.19 -7.59 25.80
C ASP A 176 13.96 -7.31 24.90
N GLU A 177 12.82 -6.98 25.52
CA GLU A 177 11.58 -6.62 24.82
C GLU A 177 11.78 -5.48 23.81
N ASP A 178 12.79 -4.63 24.02
CA ASP A 178 13.16 -3.55 23.14
C ASP A 178 13.94 -4.02 21.89
N ASP A 179 14.63 -5.15 21.91
CA ASP A 179 15.40 -5.68 20.78
C ASP A 179 14.51 -6.44 19.78
N ALA A 180 13.37 -6.95 20.20
CA ALA A 180 12.42 -7.66 19.34
C ALA A 180 11.78 -6.76 18.26
N PHE A 181 11.87 -5.44 18.40
CA PHE A 181 11.30 -4.45 17.48
C PHE A 181 12.32 -3.68 16.65
N GLN A 182 13.59 -3.96 16.74
CA GLN A 182 14.58 -3.43 15.78
C GLN A 182 14.58 -4.17 14.45
N ILE A 183 13.41 -4.55 13.99
CA ILE A 183 13.24 -5.18 12.70
C ILE A 183 13.27 -4.12 11.62
N ALA A 184 14.22 -4.36 10.74
CA ALA A 184 14.27 -3.86 9.40
C ALA A 184 14.51 -2.36 9.25
N LYS A 185 15.76 -2.01 9.28
CA LYS A 185 16.18 -1.03 8.28
C LYS A 185 15.92 -1.69 6.92
N PRO A 186 15.14 -1.09 6.02
CA PRO A 186 14.97 -1.61 4.68
C PRO A 186 16.35 -1.73 4.03
N TYR A 187 16.66 -2.94 3.57
CA TYR A 187 17.86 -3.22 2.80
C TYR A 187 17.62 -2.89 1.33
#